data_68b99882999960d21ccb1ca58372b748
#
_entry.id   68b99882999960d21ccb1ca58372b748
#
_cell.length_a   1.000
_cell.length_b   1.000
_cell.length_c   1.000
_cell.angle_alpha   90.00
_cell.angle_beta   90.00
_cell.angle_gamma   90.00
#
_symmetry.space_group_name_H-M   'P 1'
#
loop_
_entity.id
_entity.type
_entity.pdbx_description
1 polymer ?
#
loop_
_entity_poly.entity_id
_entity_poly.type
_entity_poly.pdbx_seq_one_letter_code
_entity_poly.pdbx_strand_id
1 'polypeptide(L)'
;GKGYALEALLAHIKSDYPDGYDAYLVFDADNLLAPDFLTRMNESFSAGNEIITCYRNSKNYGSNWISAGYALWFLRESRFLNGAREALGSSCAVSGTGFLFSQKILNECGGWPFHLLVEDIEFSIHNILSGHRIAICQDAVIYDEQPTDFAQSCRQRLRWSRGFLQVFGRYGSGLLRGAARGNWSCFDMSMAIMPAIVLTSISLLDSIALAALG
;
A
#
# COMPACT_ATOMS: atom_id res chain seq x y z
N GLY A 1 -8.42 12.58 -8.60
CA GLY A 1 -7.66 11.93 -7.53
C GLY A 1 -6.21 11.72 -7.95
N LYS A 2 -5.36 11.27 -7.03
CA LYS A 2 -3.92 11.04 -7.25
C LYS A 2 -3.67 10.07 -8.42
N GLY A 3 -4.47 9.02 -8.53
CA GLY A 3 -4.36 8.04 -9.62
C GLY A 3 -4.46 8.67 -11.02
N TYR A 4 -5.40 9.58 -11.24
CA TYR A 4 -5.51 10.30 -12.53
C TYR A 4 -4.32 11.23 -12.80
N ALA A 5 -3.76 11.83 -11.75
CA ALA A 5 -2.57 12.68 -11.91
C ALA A 5 -1.35 11.84 -12.27
N LEU A 6 -1.18 10.68 -11.65
CA LEU A 6 -0.11 9.73 -11.98
C LEU A 6 -0.25 9.19 -13.42
N GLU A 7 -1.46 8.81 -13.83
CA GLU A 7 -1.72 8.38 -15.21
C GLU A 7 -1.31 9.45 -16.23
N ALA A 8 -1.78 10.69 -16.04
CA ALA A 8 -1.46 11.80 -16.93
C ALA A 8 0.05 12.10 -16.95
N LEU A 9 0.71 12.11 -15.78
CA LEU A 9 2.14 12.35 -15.67
C LEU A 9 2.96 11.26 -16.37
N LEU A 10 2.65 9.99 -16.12
CA LEU A 10 3.36 8.87 -16.74
C LEU A 10 3.16 8.80 -18.25
N ALA A 11 1.96 9.15 -18.73
CA ALA A 11 1.69 9.29 -20.16
C ALA A 11 2.52 10.43 -20.79
N HIS A 12 2.65 11.55 -20.10
CA HIS A 12 3.46 12.69 -20.53
C HIS A 12 4.95 12.34 -20.54
N ILE A 13 5.45 11.70 -19.48
CA ILE A 13 6.84 11.21 -19.43
C ILE A 13 7.14 10.28 -20.61
N LYS A 14 6.24 9.35 -20.91
CA LYS A 14 6.40 8.43 -22.05
C LYS A 14 6.45 9.15 -23.39
N SER A 15 5.71 10.26 -23.54
CA SER A 15 5.73 11.08 -24.76
C SER A 15 7.04 11.85 -24.90
N ASP A 16 7.53 12.46 -23.81
CA ASP A 16 8.69 13.36 -23.85
C ASP A 16 10.02 12.59 -23.80
N TYR A 17 10.01 11.40 -23.19
CA TYR A 17 11.18 10.54 -23.02
C TYR A 17 10.87 9.14 -23.57
N PRO A 18 10.85 8.95 -24.90
CA PRO A 18 10.46 7.68 -25.52
C PRO A 18 11.38 6.50 -25.17
N ASP A 19 12.66 6.78 -24.85
CA ASP A 19 13.60 5.76 -24.38
C ASP A 19 13.25 5.24 -22.98
N GLY A 20 12.39 5.98 -22.24
CA GLY A 20 11.88 5.60 -20.92
C GLY A 20 12.92 5.68 -19.82
N TYR A 21 12.55 5.11 -18.68
CA TYR A 21 13.38 4.97 -17.48
C TYR A 21 13.27 3.52 -16.99
N ASP A 22 14.26 3.03 -16.27
CA ASP A 22 14.24 1.68 -15.70
C ASP A 22 13.14 1.53 -14.64
N ALA A 23 12.90 2.58 -13.85
CA ALA A 23 11.91 2.59 -12.78
C ALA A 23 11.41 4.01 -12.46
N TYR A 24 10.30 4.06 -11.75
CA TYR A 24 9.64 5.27 -11.29
C TYR A 24 9.50 5.24 -9.77
N LEU A 25 9.80 6.38 -9.14
CA LEU A 25 9.60 6.61 -7.70
C LEU A 25 8.46 7.60 -7.50
N VAL A 26 7.53 7.27 -6.60
CA VAL A 26 6.37 8.12 -6.29
C VAL A 26 6.47 8.64 -4.86
N PHE A 27 6.40 9.96 -4.71
CA PHE A 27 6.40 10.67 -3.44
C PHE A 27 5.25 11.64 -3.34
N ASP A 28 4.78 11.87 -2.12
CA ASP A 28 3.94 13.03 -1.82
C ASP A 28 4.83 14.29 -1.69
N ALA A 29 4.29 15.44 -2.06
CA ALA A 29 5.07 16.70 -2.16
C ALA A 29 5.65 17.19 -0.82
N ASP A 30 5.12 16.68 0.29
CA ASP A 30 5.54 17.02 1.65
C ASP A 30 6.53 16.01 2.25
N ASN A 31 6.94 14.99 1.51
CA ASN A 31 7.89 14.00 2.02
C ASN A 31 9.32 14.54 2.08
N LEU A 32 10.02 14.19 3.14
CA LEU A 32 11.47 14.36 3.26
C LEU A 32 12.13 12.98 3.15
N LEU A 33 13.19 12.90 2.38
CA LEU A 33 13.96 11.66 2.17
C LEU A 33 15.19 11.63 3.07
N ALA A 34 15.53 10.46 3.61
CA ALA A 34 16.85 10.25 4.18
C ALA A 34 17.92 10.44 3.10
N PRO A 35 19.12 10.95 3.44
CA PRO A 35 20.14 11.28 2.44
C PRO A 35 20.57 10.11 1.53
N ASP A 36 20.49 8.87 2.03
CA ASP A 36 20.83 7.65 1.32
C ASP A 36 19.64 6.92 0.70
N PHE A 37 18.43 7.49 0.78
CA PHE A 37 17.19 6.87 0.32
C PHE A 37 17.28 6.31 -1.10
N LEU A 38 17.73 7.13 -2.05
CA LEU A 38 17.82 6.72 -3.46
C LEU A 38 18.84 5.59 -3.65
N THR A 39 19.96 5.64 -2.93
CA THR A 39 20.97 4.58 -2.96
C THR A 39 20.38 3.26 -2.48
N ARG A 40 19.67 3.26 -1.36
CA ARG A 40 19.02 2.06 -0.80
C ARG A 40 17.94 1.49 -1.72
N MET A 41 17.11 2.35 -2.29
CA MET A 41 16.08 1.91 -3.26
C MET A 41 16.70 1.34 -4.52
N ASN A 42 17.78 1.95 -5.04
CA ASN A 42 18.50 1.46 -6.21
C ASN A 42 19.22 0.12 -5.94
N GLU A 43 19.81 -0.07 -4.76
CA GLU A 43 20.38 -1.35 -4.34
C GLU A 43 19.32 -2.45 -4.34
N SER A 44 18.14 -2.18 -3.77
CA SER A 44 17.02 -3.12 -3.75
C SER A 44 16.48 -3.42 -5.15
N PHE A 45 16.39 -2.41 -6.01
CA PHE A 45 15.98 -2.57 -7.41
C PHE A 45 17.00 -3.40 -8.19
N SER A 46 18.30 -3.13 -8.04
CA SER A 46 19.39 -3.87 -8.67
C SER A 46 19.47 -5.33 -8.19
N ALA A 47 18.95 -5.63 -7.00
CA ALA A 47 18.80 -7.00 -6.50
C ALA A 47 17.62 -7.76 -7.17
N GLY A 48 16.88 -7.13 -8.09
CA GLY A 48 15.82 -7.74 -8.89
C GLY A 48 14.40 -7.50 -8.37
N ASN A 49 14.21 -6.63 -7.39
CA ASN A 49 12.87 -6.28 -6.91
C ASN A 49 12.20 -5.27 -7.86
N GLU A 50 11.14 -5.66 -8.53
CA GLU A 50 10.43 -4.85 -9.53
C GLU A 50 9.46 -3.84 -8.91
N ILE A 51 8.95 -4.12 -7.70
CA ILE A 51 8.08 -3.23 -6.92
C ILE A 51 8.63 -3.19 -5.49
N ILE A 52 8.89 -1.98 -4.99
CA ILE A 52 9.54 -1.78 -3.70
C ILE A 52 8.80 -0.68 -2.93
N THR A 53 8.41 -0.97 -1.70
CA THR A 53 7.97 0.06 -0.74
C THR A 53 9.09 0.39 0.24
N CYS A 54 8.99 1.52 0.94
CA CYS A 54 10.01 2.01 1.85
C CYS A 54 9.55 2.00 3.31
N TYR A 55 10.45 2.36 4.21
CA TYR A 55 10.13 2.63 5.60
C TYR A 55 9.55 4.04 5.73
N ARG A 56 8.28 4.13 6.11
CA ARG A 56 7.57 5.39 6.32
C ARG A 56 7.64 5.81 7.78
N ASN A 57 8.33 6.91 8.04
CA ASN A 57 8.45 7.55 9.34
C ASN A 57 7.63 8.86 9.36
N SER A 58 7.55 9.52 10.50
CA SER A 58 6.82 10.78 10.68
C SER A 58 7.79 11.89 11.05
N LYS A 59 7.65 13.07 10.39
CA LYS A 59 8.42 14.28 10.74
C LYS A 59 7.81 15.08 11.89
N ASN A 60 6.52 14.87 12.20
CA ASN A 60 5.78 15.62 13.21
C ASN A 60 5.17 14.74 14.31
N TYR A 61 5.82 13.63 14.65
CA TYR A 61 5.41 12.70 15.71
C TYR A 61 5.04 13.40 17.02
N GLY A 62 5.85 14.38 17.46
CA GLY A 62 5.69 15.08 18.74
C GLY A 62 4.65 16.20 18.73
N SER A 63 3.95 16.47 17.65
CA SER A 63 3.03 17.63 17.56
C SER A 63 1.82 17.48 18.47
N ASN A 64 1.16 16.32 18.48
CA ASN A 64 0.06 15.98 19.39
C ASN A 64 -0.25 14.46 19.33
N TRP A 65 -1.27 14.03 20.09
CA TRP A 65 -1.66 12.61 20.18
C TRP A 65 -2.20 12.04 18.83
N ILE A 66 -2.76 12.87 17.95
CA ILE A 66 -3.27 12.46 16.66
C ILE A 66 -2.09 12.09 15.74
N SER A 67 -1.12 13.01 15.58
CA SER A 67 0.07 12.77 14.78
C SER A 67 0.92 11.62 15.34
N ALA A 68 1.02 11.50 16.67
CA ALA A 68 1.66 10.38 17.33
C ALA A 68 0.97 9.04 17.00
N GLY A 69 -0.36 9.01 17.04
CA GLY A 69 -1.14 7.82 16.67
C GLY A 69 -0.92 7.38 15.23
N TYR A 70 -0.88 8.33 14.28
CA TYR A 70 -0.55 8.04 12.89
C TYR A 70 0.89 7.54 12.71
N ALA A 71 1.84 8.17 13.39
CA ALA A 71 3.23 7.76 13.33
C ALA A 71 3.42 6.31 13.82
N LEU A 72 2.76 5.94 14.94
CA LEU A 72 2.75 4.57 15.44
C LEU A 72 2.08 3.58 14.46
N TRP A 73 1.01 4.02 13.80
CA TRP A 73 0.35 3.22 12.77
C TRP A 73 1.28 2.89 11.61
N PHE A 74 1.96 3.89 11.02
CA PHE A 74 2.87 3.70 9.89
C PHE A 74 4.16 2.98 10.29
N LEU A 75 4.65 3.19 11.52
CA LEU A 75 5.74 2.40 12.09
C LEU A 75 5.35 0.92 12.18
N ARG A 76 4.14 0.63 12.69
CA ARG A 76 3.62 -0.75 12.76
C ARG A 76 3.53 -1.35 11.35
N GLU A 77 3.00 -0.60 10.38
CA GLU A 77 2.86 -1.06 9.00
C GLU A 77 4.22 -1.36 8.36
N SER A 78 5.16 -0.41 8.41
CA SER A 78 6.46 -0.54 7.77
C SER A 78 7.35 -1.57 8.49
N ARG A 79 7.51 -1.43 9.81
CA ARG A 79 8.47 -2.25 10.57
C ARG A 79 7.97 -3.66 10.83
N PHE A 80 6.71 -3.79 11.26
CA PHE A 80 6.20 -5.07 11.74
C PHE A 80 5.41 -5.81 10.66
N LEU A 81 4.44 -5.18 9.99
CA LEU A 81 3.64 -5.89 8.98
C LEU A 81 4.44 -6.18 7.72
N ASN A 82 4.98 -5.16 7.06
CA ASN A 82 5.77 -5.37 5.85
C ASN A 82 7.08 -6.07 6.15
N GLY A 83 7.71 -5.82 7.30
CA GLY A 83 8.90 -6.56 7.74
C GLY A 83 8.63 -8.05 7.94
N ALA A 84 7.49 -8.42 8.52
CA ALA A 84 7.11 -9.83 8.67
C ALA A 84 6.77 -10.47 7.30
N ARG A 85 6.07 -9.74 6.42
CA ARG A 85 5.79 -10.18 5.05
C ARG A 85 7.07 -10.49 4.29
N GLU A 86 8.05 -9.58 4.37
CA GLU A 86 9.37 -9.76 3.76
C GLU A 86 10.07 -11.01 4.28
N ALA A 87 10.13 -11.18 5.60
CA ALA A 87 10.77 -12.33 6.25
C ALA A 87 10.10 -13.66 5.89
N LEU A 88 8.79 -13.66 5.64
CA LEU A 88 8.02 -14.84 5.23
C LEU A 88 8.01 -15.06 3.71
N GLY A 89 8.68 -14.23 2.92
CA GLY A 89 8.64 -14.27 1.46
C GLY A 89 7.26 -13.94 0.87
N SER A 90 6.37 -13.33 1.66
CA SER A 90 5.07 -12.83 1.23
C SER A 90 5.20 -11.46 0.59
N SER A 91 4.16 -11.01 -0.11
CA SER A 91 4.13 -9.68 -0.71
C SER A 91 3.78 -8.61 0.33
N CYS A 92 4.56 -7.53 0.34
CA CYS A 92 4.22 -6.31 1.07
C CYS A 92 3.06 -5.57 0.39
N ALA A 93 2.64 -4.44 0.98
CA ALA A 93 1.72 -3.50 0.36
C ALA A 93 2.39 -2.12 0.27
N VAL A 94 2.07 -1.39 -0.78
CA VAL A 94 2.44 0.03 -0.93
C VAL A 94 1.56 0.88 -0.03
N SER A 95 2.10 1.94 0.53
CA SER A 95 1.43 2.82 1.52
C SER A 95 1.39 4.28 1.05
N GLY A 96 0.85 4.51 -0.13
CA GLY A 96 0.56 5.84 -0.67
C GLY A 96 1.75 6.61 -1.21
N THR A 97 2.92 6.47 -0.62
CA THR A 97 4.11 7.25 -0.94
C THR A 97 5.40 6.48 -0.69
N GLY A 98 6.53 6.93 -1.25
CA GLY A 98 7.84 6.31 -1.05
C GLY A 98 7.94 4.93 -1.67
N PHE A 99 7.35 4.70 -2.84
CA PHE A 99 7.43 3.41 -3.52
C PHE A 99 8.02 3.54 -4.92
N LEU A 100 8.66 2.45 -5.35
CA LEU A 100 9.24 2.28 -6.66
C LEU A 100 8.50 1.18 -7.42
N PHE A 101 8.33 1.36 -8.71
CA PHE A 101 7.96 0.30 -9.64
C PHE A 101 8.74 0.43 -10.96
N SER A 102 9.08 -0.71 -11.55
CA SER A 102 9.84 -0.74 -12.81
C SER A 102 9.00 -0.34 -14.02
N GLN A 103 9.69 0.02 -15.10
CA GLN A 103 9.07 0.22 -16.42
C GLN A 103 8.35 -1.05 -16.91
N LYS A 104 8.89 -2.22 -16.56
CA LYS A 104 8.27 -3.51 -16.90
C LYS A 104 6.90 -3.64 -16.25
N ILE A 105 6.79 -3.38 -14.94
CA ILE A 105 5.51 -3.40 -14.21
C ILE A 105 4.52 -2.38 -14.81
N LEU A 106 4.98 -1.17 -15.13
CA LEU A 106 4.15 -0.15 -15.77
C LEU A 106 3.58 -0.64 -17.12
N ASN A 107 4.41 -1.30 -17.92
CA ASN A 107 4.00 -1.85 -19.21
C ASN A 107 3.01 -3.02 -19.06
N GLU A 108 3.23 -3.92 -18.11
CA GLU A 108 2.35 -5.06 -17.83
C GLU A 108 0.98 -4.60 -17.28
N CYS A 109 0.93 -3.49 -16.54
CA CYS A 109 -0.32 -2.86 -16.12
C CYS A 109 -1.03 -2.09 -17.25
N GLY A 110 -0.38 -1.91 -18.41
CA GLY A 110 -0.91 -1.08 -19.51
C GLY A 110 -0.87 0.43 -19.23
N GLY A 111 0.05 0.88 -18.36
CA GLY A 111 0.14 2.23 -17.82
C GLY A 111 -0.27 2.29 -16.36
N TRP A 112 -0.93 3.37 -15.94
CA TRP A 112 -1.44 3.54 -14.57
C TRP A 112 -2.97 3.55 -14.51
N PRO A 113 -3.66 2.38 -14.51
CA PRO A 113 -5.12 2.30 -14.53
C PRO A 113 -5.77 2.31 -13.13
N PHE A 114 -5.08 2.77 -12.10
CA PHE A 114 -5.50 2.71 -10.71
C PHE A 114 -6.11 4.04 -10.26
N HIS A 115 -7.45 4.09 -10.14
CA HIS A 115 -8.21 5.32 -9.92
C HIS A 115 -9.12 5.30 -8.70
N LEU A 116 -9.13 4.23 -7.92
CA LEU A 116 -9.91 4.15 -6.70
C LEU A 116 -9.40 5.15 -5.64
N LEU A 117 -10.16 5.33 -4.56
CA LEU A 117 -9.81 6.29 -3.51
C LEU A 117 -8.50 5.96 -2.78
N VAL A 118 -8.03 4.73 -2.90
CA VAL A 118 -6.77 4.20 -2.38
C VAL A 118 -6.05 3.48 -3.52
N GLU A 119 -5.55 4.27 -4.46
CA GLU A 119 -4.90 3.81 -5.69
C GLU A 119 -3.65 2.96 -5.42
N ASP A 120 -2.98 3.20 -4.30
CA ASP A 120 -1.81 2.49 -3.80
C ASP A 120 -2.15 1.04 -3.41
N ILE A 121 -3.24 0.86 -2.68
CA ILE A 121 -3.75 -0.46 -2.32
C ILE A 121 -4.32 -1.17 -3.56
N GLU A 122 -5.00 -0.44 -4.45
CA GLU A 122 -5.46 -0.97 -5.73
C GLU A 122 -4.29 -1.51 -6.55
N PHE A 123 -3.22 -0.72 -6.70
CA PHE A 123 -1.97 -1.10 -7.36
C PHE A 123 -1.33 -2.34 -6.71
N SER A 124 -1.25 -2.35 -5.38
CA SER A 124 -0.67 -3.47 -4.62
C SER A 124 -1.42 -4.78 -4.89
N ILE A 125 -2.73 -4.76 -4.77
CA ILE A 125 -3.56 -5.96 -4.93
C ILE A 125 -3.58 -6.44 -6.37
N HIS A 126 -3.65 -5.52 -7.34
CA HIS A 126 -3.58 -5.88 -8.76
C HIS A 126 -2.28 -6.65 -9.06
N ASN A 127 -1.14 -6.14 -8.59
CA ASN A 127 0.16 -6.78 -8.83
C ASN A 127 0.28 -8.13 -8.09
N ILE A 128 -0.20 -8.24 -6.87
CA ILE A 128 -0.23 -9.51 -6.12
C ILE A 128 -1.07 -10.56 -6.86
N LEU A 129 -2.23 -10.19 -7.38
CA LEU A 129 -3.09 -11.09 -8.16
C LEU A 129 -2.47 -11.48 -9.51
N SER A 130 -1.62 -10.62 -10.08
CA SER A 130 -0.84 -10.89 -11.29
C SER A 130 0.41 -11.73 -11.01
N GLY A 131 0.69 -12.08 -9.75
CA GLY A 131 1.82 -12.92 -9.35
C GLY A 131 3.11 -12.16 -9.04
N HIS A 132 3.05 -10.82 -9.02
CA HIS A 132 4.20 -10.00 -8.63
C HIS A 132 4.32 -9.91 -7.12
N ARG A 133 5.56 -9.82 -6.65
CA ARG A 133 5.88 -9.59 -5.25
C ARG A 133 6.28 -8.13 -5.05
N ILE A 134 5.76 -7.52 -4.00
CA ILE A 134 6.16 -6.21 -3.51
C ILE A 134 7.14 -6.43 -2.36
N ALA A 135 8.38 -5.94 -2.51
CA ALA A 135 9.40 -5.98 -1.48
C ALA A 135 9.34 -4.73 -0.59
N ILE A 136 9.95 -4.77 0.58
CA ILE A 136 10.21 -3.58 1.39
C ILE A 136 11.72 -3.33 1.51
N CYS A 137 12.14 -2.09 1.27
CA CYS A 137 13.46 -1.60 1.63
C CYS A 137 13.36 -0.85 2.96
N GLN A 138 13.67 -1.54 4.08
CA GLN A 138 13.56 -0.95 5.42
C GLN A 138 14.59 0.13 5.70
N ASP A 139 15.73 0.12 4.98
CA ASP A 139 16.78 1.10 5.12
C ASP A 139 16.53 2.37 4.30
N ALA A 140 15.61 2.32 3.35
CA ALA A 140 15.14 3.51 2.62
C ALA A 140 14.04 4.21 3.44
N VAL A 141 14.38 5.31 4.10
CA VAL A 141 13.48 6.00 5.04
C VAL A 141 12.94 7.30 4.43
N ILE A 142 11.62 7.48 4.50
CA ILE A 142 10.96 8.75 4.27
C ILE A 142 10.35 9.30 5.55
N TYR A 143 10.25 10.62 5.63
CA TYR A 143 9.57 11.33 6.72
C TYR A 143 8.37 12.05 6.14
N ASP A 144 7.20 11.63 6.59
CA ASP A 144 5.89 12.10 6.12
C ASP A 144 5.20 12.98 7.16
N GLU A 145 4.34 13.88 6.73
CA GLU A 145 3.57 14.74 7.63
C GLU A 145 2.23 14.11 7.98
N GLN A 146 1.97 14.03 9.29
CA GLN A 146 0.74 13.44 9.78
C GLN A 146 -0.27 14.51 10.18
N PRO A 147 -1.59 14.26 10.03
CA PRO A 147 -2.62 15.17 10.48
C PRO A 147 -2.47 15.51 11.98
N THR A 148 -2.70 16.78 12.31
CA THR A 148 -2.75 17.25 13.70
C THR A 148 -4.15 17.65 14.12
N ASP A 149 -5.08 17.79 13.17
CA ASP A 149 -6.49 18.13 13.41
C ASP A 149 -7.37 16.87 13.39
N PHE A 150 -8.26 16.76 14.38
CA PHE A 150 -9.14 15.59 14.52
C PHE A 150 -10.13 15.44 13.36
N ALA A 151 -10.72 16.55 12.90
CA ALA A 151 -11.68 16.51 11.81
C ALA A 151 -11.00 16.14 10.48
N GLN A 152 -9.77 16.63 10.25
CA GLN A 152 -8.94 16.21 9.13
C GLN A 152 -8.65 14.71 9.18
N SER A 153 -8.23 14.21 10.34
CA SER A 153 -7.98 12.79 10.59
C SER A 153 -9.22 11.92 10.30
N CYS A 154 -10.40 12.34 10.77
CA CYS A 154 -11.64 11.63 10.49
C CYS A 154 -11.98 11.58 8.99
N ARG A 155 -11.84 12.70 8.28
CA ARG A 155 -12.07 12.75 6.82
C ARG A 155 -11.12 11.83 6.07
N GLN A 156 -9.83 11.80 6.45
CA GLN A 156 -8.84 10.95 5.81
C GLN A 156 -9.15 9.45 6.04
N ARG A 157 -9.44 9.05 7.29
CA ARG A 157 -9.78 7.66 7.61
C ARG A 157 -11.09 7.22 6.94
N LEU A 158 -12.08 8.11 6.84
CA LEU A 158 -13.32 7.83 6.11
C LEU A 158 -13.05 7.60 4.62
N ARG A 159 -12.13 8.39 4.02
CA ARG A 159 -11.70 8.19 2.63
C ARG A 159 -11.03 6.82 2.46
N TRP A 160 -10.13 6.43 3.36
CA TRP A 160 -9.48 5.11 3.35
C TRP A 160 -10.49 3.97 3.48
N SER A 161 -11.40 4.06 4.44
CA SER A 161 -12.42 3.03 4.65
C SER A 161 -13.31 2.83 3.41
N ARG A 162 -13.72 3.94 2.77
CA ARG A 162 -14.46 3.88 1.50
C ARG A 162 -13.63 3.28 0.38
N GLY A 163 -12.35 3.64 0.31
CA GLY A 163 -11.40 3.08 -0.66
C GLY A 163 -11.23 1.57 -0.50
N PHE A 164 -11.06 1.09 0.73
CA PHE A 164 -10.95 -0.35 1.00
C PHE A 164 -12.21 -1.12 0.60
N LEU A 165 -13.41 -0.56 0.83
CA LEU A 165 -14.67 -1.14 0.35
C LEU A 165 -14.70 -1.24 -1.19
N GLN A 166 -14.25 -0.19 -1.89
CA GLN A 166 -14.18 -0.19 -3.36
C GLN A 166 -13.20 -1.26 -3.87
N VAL A 167 -12.01 -1.33 -3.27
CA VAL A 167 -10.99 -2.32 -3.63
C VAL A 167 -11.49 -3.74 -3.34
N PHE A 168 -12.11 -3.97 -2.19
CA PHE A 168 -12.68 -5.28 -1.86
C PHE A 168 -13.82 -5.66 -2.82
N GLY A 169 -14.70 -4.72 -3.19
CA GLY A 169 -15.74 -4.95 -4.18
C GLY A 169 -15.18 -5.35 -5.55
N ARG A 170 -14.06 -4.77 -5.96
CA ARG A 170 -13.43 -5.02 -7.27
C ARG A 170 -12.55 -6.27 -7.30
N TYR A 171 -11.75 -6.48 -6.27
CA TYR A 171 -10.68 -7.51 -6.25
C TYR A 171 -10.91 -8.62 -5.23
N GLY A 172 -11.86 -8.48 -4.32
CA GLY A 172 -12.06 -9.41 -3.19
C GLY A 172 -12.30 -10.84 -3.63
N SER A 173 -13.08 -11.08 -4.69
CA SER A 173 -13.31 -12.41 -5.23
C SER A 173 -12.03 -13.07 -5.77
N GLY A 174 -11.13 -12.27 -6.35
CA GLY A 174 -9.81 -12.71 -6.81
C GLY A 174 -8.91 -13.11 -5.65
N LEU A 175 -8.85 -12.26 -4.62
CA LEU A 175 -8.08 -12.50 -3.41
C LEU A 175 -8.55 -13.75 -2.67
N LEU A 176 -9.86 -13.91 -2.47
CA LEU A 176 -10.43 -15.10 -1.80
C LEU A 176 -10.15 -16.38 -2.59
N ARG A 177 -10.25 -16.35 -3.93
CA ARG A 177 -9.87 -17.50 -4.78
C ARG A 177 -8.37 -17.81 -4.70
N GLY A 178 -7.52 -16.77 -4.68
CA GLY A 178 -6.08 -16.95 -4.50
C GLY A 178 -5.75 -17.57 -3.15
N ALA A 179 -6.37 -17.07 -2.08
CA ALA A 179 -6.23 -17.61 -0.73
C ALA A 179 -6.67 -19.09 -0.64
N ALA A 180 -7.82 -19.43 -1.24
CA ALA A 180 -8.31 -20.81 -1.31
C ALA A 180 -7.38 -21.77 -2.09
N ARG A 181 -6.53 -21.24 -2.97
CA ARG A 181 -5.49 -21.98 -3.68
C ARG A 181 -4.15 -22.04 -2.95
N GLY A 182 -4.09 -21.55 -1.71
CA GLY A 182 -2.88 -21.56 -0.89
C GLY A 182 -1.96 -20.35 -1.09
N ASN A 183 -2.38 -19.32 -1.83
CA ASN A 183 -1.58 -18.11 -1.95
C ASN A 183 -1.69 -17.25 -0.69
N TRP A 184 -0.62 -17.27 0.13
CA TRP A 184 -0.58 -16.58 1.41
C TRP A 184 -0.70 -15.05 1.27
N SER A 185 -0.10 -14.46 0.24
CA SER A 185 -0.21 -13.01 -0.01
C SER A 185 -1.65 -12.60 -0.30
N CYS A 186 -2.41 -13.42 -1.02
CA CYS A 186 -3.84 -13.17 -1.26
C CYS A 186 -4.66 -13.27 0.04
N PHE A 187 -4.36 -14.24 0.90
CA PHE A 187 -5.01 -14.36 2.21
C PHE A 187 -4.72 -13.14 3.08
N ASP A 188 -3.45 -12.77 3.24
CA ASP A 188 -3.02 -11.64 4.06
C ASP A 188 -3.63 -10.32 3.56
N MET A 189 -3.62 -10.08 2.24
CA MET A 189 -4.26 -8.89 1.67
C MET A 189 -5.79 -8.90 1.84
N SER A 190 -6.45 -10.06 1.79
CA SER A 190 -7.88 -10.16 2.12
C SER A 190 -8.15 -9.67 3.54
N MET A 191 -7.32 -10.10 4.50
CA MET A 191 -7.44 -9.68 5.90
C MET A 191 -7.11 -8.18 6.09
N ALA A 192 -6.18 -7.64 5.31
CA ALA A 192 -5.78 -6.24 5.39
C ALA A 192 -6.86 -5.26 4.88
N ILE A 193 -7.59 -5.63 3.82
CA ILE A 193 -8.61 -4.77 3.20
C ILE A 193 -10.04 -5.13 3.57
N MET A 194 -10.28 -6.30 4.16
CA MET A 194 -11.61 -6.68 4.61
C MET A 194 -12.05 -5.72 5.71
N PRO A 195 -13.16 -4.99 5.52
CA PRO A 195 -13.59 -4.00 6.51
C PRO A 195 -13.77 -4.63 7.88
N ALA A 196 -13.20 -4.01 8.89
CA ALA A 196 -13.32 -4.48 10.27
C ALA A 196 -14.80 -4.70 10.68
N ILE A 197 -15.71 -3.86 10.17
CA ILE A 197 -17.15 -4.01 10.42
C ILE A 197 -17.71 -5.33 9.88
N VAL A 198 -17.23 -5.82 8.72
CA VAL A 198 -17.68 -7.10 8.14
C VAL A 198 -17.21 -8.26 9.02
N LEU A 199 -15.94 -8.25 9.42
CA LEU A 199 -15.37 -9.27 10.32
C LEU A 199 -16.07 -9.27 11.67
N THR A 200 -16.32 -8.08 12.24
CA THR A 200 -17.02 -7.95 13.52
C THR A 200 -18.47 -8.44 13.42
N SER A 201 -19.16 -8.14 12.31
CA SER A 201 -20.55 -8.59 12.10
C SER A 201 -20.62 -10.11 11.95
N ILE A 202 -19.71 -10.71 11.19
CA ILE A 202 -19.63 -12.18 11.06
C ILE A 202 -19.36 -12.80 12.43
N SER A 203 -18.36 -12.34 13.16
CA SER A 203 -18.03 -12.85 14.50
C SER A 203 -19.19 -12.71 15.50
N LEU A 204 -19.95 -11.61 15.42
CA LEU A 204 -21.15 -11.42 16.26
C LEU A 204 -22.24 -12.42 15.90
N LEU A 205 -22.51 -12.62 14.61
CA LEU A 205 -23.51 -13.59 14.14
C LEU A 205 -23.15 -15.02 14.54
N ASP A 206 -21.87 -15.40 14.39
CA ASP A 206 -21.37 -16.70 14.85
C ASP A 206 -21.53 -16.87 16.36
N SER A 207 -21.21 -15.84 17.15
CA SER A 207 -21.36 -15.86 18.59
C SER A 207 -22.83 -16.04 19.02
N ILE A 208 -23.76 -15.35 18.35
CA ILE A 208 -25.21 -15.48 18.59
C ILE A 208 -25.68 -16.88 18.19
N ALA A 209 -25.25 -17.40 17.04
CA ALA A 209 -25.63 -18.74 16.59
C ALA A 209 -25.15 -19.80 17.58
N LEU A 210 -23.90 -19.74 18.03
CA LEU A 210 -23.33 -20.67 19.00
C LEU A 210 -24.07 -20.59 20.36
N ALA A 211 -24.40 -19.39 20.83
CA ALA A 211 -25.18 -19.21 22.07
C ALA A 211 -26.61 -19.74 21.96
N ALA A 212 -27.19 -19.78 20.76
CA ALA A 212 -28.54 -20.31 20.53
C ALA A 212 -28.57 -21.86 20.37
N LEU A 213 -27.42 -22.48 20.05
CA LEU A 213 -27.27 -23.92 19.85
C LEU A 213 -26.74 -24.67 21.08
N GLY A 214 -26.16 -23.95 22.03
CA GLY A 214 -25.63 -24.50 23.29
C GLY A 214 -26.50 -24.25 24.47
#